data_3f2f1f3a285482be2a7cd1cc13b7a38d
#
_entry.id   3f2f1f3a285482be2a7cd1cc13b7a38d
#
_cell.length_a   1.000
_cell.length_b   1.000
_cell.length_c   1.000
_cell.angle_alpha   90.00
_cell.angle_beta   90.00
_cell.angle_gamma   90.00
#
_symmetry.space_group_name_H-M   'P 1'
#
loop_
_entity.id
_entity.type
_entity.pdbx_description
1 polymer ?
#
loop_
_entity_poly.entity_id
_entity_poly.type
_entity_poly.pdbx_seq_one_letter_code
_entity_poly.pdbx_strand_id
1 'polypeptide(L)'
;IVNMSMAESADAPVLLVGDINLGGVFASLLGTVMLLTDEERARVKGVIINKFRGDVKILEPGLKMLEERIHIPVLGVVPWMDVGLEDEDSVTERFSRMMGQGDLDVAVVKLKHISNFTDFQSLALQPGVKVRYAQTSKEVENADLIVLPGTKNTIEDLIDLRNRGLDAAII
;
A
#
# COMPACT_ATOMS: atom_id res chain seq x y z
N ILE A 1 -0.04 13.31 -18.23
CA ILE A 1 -0.11 12.49 -17.01
C ILE A 1 -1.12 11.38 -17.27
N VAL A 2 -0.75 10.12 -17.06
CA VAL A 2 -1.54 8.92 -17.49
C VAL A 2 -3.00 8.96 -17.00
N ASN A 3 -3.23 9.34 -15.76
CA ASN A 3 -4.58 9.35 -15.18
C ASN A 3 -5.48 10.45 -15.76
N MET A 4 -4.91 11.51 -16.34
CA MET A 4 -5.70 12.60 -16.93
C MET A 4 -6.42 12.17 -18.20
N SER A 5 -5.82 11.30 -19.02
CA SER A 5 -6.49 10.73 -20.21
C SER A 5 -7.72 9.90 -19.84
N MET A 6 -7.66 9.16 -18.72
CA MET A 6 -8.83 8.43 -18.21
C MET A 6 -9.91 9.40 -17.71
N ALA A 7 -9.52 10.44 -16.96
CA ALA A 7 -10.45 11.47 -16.50
C ALA A 7 -11.14 12.19 -17.64
N GLU A 8 -10.42 12.46 -18.73
CA GLU A 8 -10.96 13.04 -19.95
C GLU A 8 -11.97 12.11 -20.62
N SER A 9 -11.61 10.83 -20.81
CA SER A 9 -12.49 9.82 -21.42
C SER A 9 -13.79 9.61 -20.63
N ALA A 10 -13.72 9.73 -19.31
CA ALA A 10 -14.86 9.58 -18.41
C ALA A 10 -15.62 10.89 -18.14
N ASP A 11 -15.13 12.02 -18.69
CA ASP A 11 -15.58 13.37 -18.36
C ASP A 11 -15.67 13.63 -16.84
N ALA A 12 -14.69 13.12 -16.11
CA ALA A 12 -14.68 13.12 -14.66
C ALA A 12 -13.92 14.34 -14.09
N PRO A 13 -14.42 14.94 -12.97
CA PRO A 13 -13.62 15.85 -12.17
C PRO A 13 -12.49 15.11 -11.47
N VAL A 14 -11.39 15.81 -11.22
CA VAL A 14 -10.17 15.25 -10.62
C VAL A 14 -9.92 15.88 -9.26
N LEU A 15 -9.57 15.07 -8.27
CA LEU A 15 -8.99 15.50 -7.01
C LEU A 15 -7.54 15.03 -6.95
N LEU A 16 -6.61 15.96 -6.71
CA LEU A 16 -5.20 15.64 -6.50
C LEU A 16 -4.97 15.28 -5.03
N VAL A 17 -4.39 14.12 -4.77
CA VAL A 17 -4.04 13.68 -3.42
C VAL A 17 -2.51 13.68 -3.28
N GLY A 18 -2.01 14.44 -2.31
CA GLY A 18 -0.58 14.50 -1.99
C GLY A 18 -0.25 13.83 -0.67
N ASP A 19 0.71 12.90 -0.65
CA ASP A 19 1.21 12.26 0.56
C ASP A 19 2.27 13.13 1.23
N ILE A 20 1.95 13.67 2.42
CA ILE A 20 2.87 14.56 3.15
C ILE A 20 3.92 13.79 3.95
N ASN A 21 3.71 12.50 4.18
CA ASN A 21 4.59 11.69 5.02
C ASN A 21 6.00 11.51 4.40
N LEU A 22 6.10 11.59 3.07
CA LEU A 22 7.38 11.49 2.33
C LEU A 22 8.15 12.82 2.25
N GLY A 23 7.53 13.93 2.67
CA GLY A 23 8.09 15.28 2.50
C GLY A 23 7.90 15.84 1.09
N GLY A 24 8.10 17.16 0.93
CA GLY A 24 8.05 17.83 -0.37
C GLY A 24 6.67 17.92 -1.03
N VAL A 25 5.57 17.61 -0.34
CA VAL A 25 4.22 17.52 -0.90
C VAL A 25 3.77 18.81 -1.59
N PHE A 26 4.08 20.00 -1.04
CA PHE A 26 3.72 21.26 -1.65
C PHE A 26 4.42 21.48 -3.01
N ALA A 27 5.71 21.16 -3.08
CA ALA A 27 6.46 21.23 -4.34
C ALA A 27 5.93 20.22 -5.37
N SER A 28 5.60 19.01 -4.92
CA SER A 28 5.03 17.96 -5.78
C SER A 28 3.67 18.37 -6.35
N LEU A 29 2.76 18.88 -5.52
CA LEU A 29 1.44 19.31 -5.94
C LEU A 29 1.52 20.53 -6.89
N LEU A 30 2.33 21.54 -6.54
CA LEU A 30 2.55 22.70 -7.40
C LEU A 30 3.13 22.26 -8.74
N GLY A 31 4.18 21.45 -8.74
CA GLY A 31 4.80 20.95 -9.97
C GLY A 31 3.85 20.14 -10.82
N THR A 32 3.04 19.28 -10.20
CA THR A 32 2.01 18.50 -10.90
C THR A 32 1.02 19.42 -11.62
N VAL A 33 0.46 20.40 -10.93
CA VAL A 33 -0.51 21.34 -11.52
C VAL A 33 0.11 22.16 -12.65
N MET A 34 1.38 22.57 -12.51
CA MET A 34 2.10 23.33 -13.54
C MET A 34 2.41 22.51 -14.80
N LEU A 35 2.51 21.20 -14.68
CA LEU A 35 2.78 20.28 -15.81
C LEU A 35 1.51 19.89 -16.57
N LEU A 36 0.32 20.16 -16.03
CA LEU A 36 -0.95 19.90 -16.69
C LEU A 36 -1.20 20.94 -17.81
N THR A 37 -1.85 20.51 -18.90
CA THR A 37 -2.42 21.44 -19.88
C THR A 37 -3.55 22.26 -19.25
N ASP A 38 -4.01 23.29 -19.91
CA ASP A 38 -5.10 24.13 -19.38
C ASP A 38 -6.41 23.33 -19.29
N GLU A 39 -6.67 22.43 -20.23
CA GLU A 39 -7.83 21.53 -20.22
C GLU A 39 -7.77 20.53 -19.08
N GLU A 40 -6.62 19.93 -18.86
CA GLU A 40 -6.38 18.99 -17.75
C GLU A 40 -6.53 19.72 -16.40
N ARG A 41 -5.92 20.90 -16.28
CA ARG A 41 -6.00 21.74 -15.08
C ARG A 41 -7.43 22.14 -14.75
N ALA A 42 -8.23 22.46 -15.76
CA ALA A 42 -9.65 22.80 -15.57
C ALA A 42 -10.48 21.65 -14.98
N ARG A 43 -10.04 20.39 -15.14
CA ARG A 43 -10.68 19.23 -14.53
C ARG A 43 -10.34 19.07 -13.06
N VAL A 44 -9.22 19.62 -12.57
CA VAL A 44 -8.81 19.53 -11.18
C VAL A 44 -9.68 20.46 -10.32
N LYS A 45 -10.50 19.88 -9.46
CA LYS A 45 -11.48 20.61 -8.63
C LYS A 45 -11.02 20.82 -7.19
N GLY A 46 -9.96 20.13 -6.77
CA GLY A 46 -9.45 20.28 -5.42
C GLY A 46 -8.19 19.46 -5.16
N VAL A 47 -7.56 19.79 -4.05
CA VAL A 47 -6.38 19.08 -3.53
C VAL A 47 -6.69 18.53 -2.14
N ILE A 48 -6.16 17.35 -1.83
CA ILE A 48 -6.22 16.72 -0.52
C ILE A 48 -4.79 16.43 -0.06
N ILE A 49 -4.46 16.84 1.16
CA ILE A 49 -3.21 16.45 1.81
C ILE A 49 -3.47 15.18 2.62
N ASN A 50 -2.74 14.10 2.33
CA ASN A 50 -2.95 12.81 2.96
C ASN A 50 -1.82 12.43 3.92
N LYS A 51 -2.13 11.60 4.91
CA LYS A 51 -1.21 11.04 5.91
C LYS A 51 -0.53 12.09 6.79
N PHE A 52 -1.21 13.17 7.12
CA PHE A 52 -0.66 14.22 7.97
C PHE A 52 -0.53 13.75 9.43
N ARG A 53 0.62 14.08 10.04
CA ARG A 53 0.88 13.82 11.46
C ARG A 53 1.13 15.16 12.16
N GLY A 54 0.30 15.50 13.13
CA GLY A 54 0.47 16.71 13.94
C GLY A 54 -0.76 17.61 13.98
N ASP A 55 -0.59 18.85 14.42
CA ASP A 55 -1.65 19.85 14.49
C ASP A 55 -1.86 20.52 13.12
N VAL A 56 -3.05 20.38 12.55
CA VAL A 56 -3.42 20.97 11.24
C VAL A 56 -3.24 22.49 11.22
N LYS A 57 -3.38 23.17 12.38
CA LYS A 57 -3.18 24.62 12.48
C LYS A 57 -1.78 25.06 12.06
N ILE A 58 -0.78 24.24 12.31
CA ILE A 58 0.61 24.51 11.88
C ILE A 58 0.72 24.46 10.35
N LEU A 59 -0.10 23.65 9.70
CA LEU A 59 -0.09 23.47 8.24
C LEU A 59 -0.87 24.57 7.49
N GLU A 60 -1.85 25.21 8.14
CA GLU A 60 -2.75 26.18 7.51
C GLU A 60 -2.05 27.29 6.69
N PRO A 61 -0.96 27.93 7.14
CA PRO A 61 -0.27 28.93 6.32
C PRO A 61 0.29 28.33 5.01
N GLY A 62 0.77 27.09 5.07
CA GLY A 62 1.26 26.36 3.89
C GLY A 62 0.13 26.00 2.90
N LEU A 63 -1.04 25.62 3.44
CA LEU A 63 -2.22 25.33 2.60
C LEU A 63 -2.66 26.58 1.84
N LYS A 64 -2.79 27.71 2.52
CA LYS A 64 -3.15 28.99 1.88
C LYS A 64 -2.13 29.42 0.82
N MET A 65 -0.85 29.28 1.13
CA MET A 65 0.22 29.57 0.16
C MET A 65 0.10 28.68 -1.08
N LEU A 66 -0.26 27.40 -0.93
CA LEU A 66 -0.45 26.49 -2.05
C LEU A 66 -1.65 26.91 -2.89
N GLU A 67 -2.82 27.15 -2.27
CA GLU A 67 -4.05 27.61 -2.96
C GLU A 67 -3.83 28.89 -3.77
N GLU A 68 -3.14 29.87 -3.18
CA GLU A 68 -2.79 31.13 -3.86
C GLU A 68 -1.93 30.92 -5.11
N ARG A 69 -1.08 29.89 -5.13
CA ARG A 69 -0.17 29.61 -6.23
C ARG A 69 -0.81 28.78 -7.34
N ILE A 70 -1.64 27.78 -6.96
CA ILE A 70 -2.23 26.87 -7.94
C ILE A 70 -3.63 27.27 -8.37
N HIS A 71 -4.28 28.19 -7.65
CA HIS A 71 -5.68 28.61 -7.84
C HIS A 71 -6.69 27.45 -7.80
N ILE A 72 -6.39 26.43 -7.01
CA ILE A 72 -7.25 25.25 -6.76
C ILE A 72 -7.38 25.08 -5.25
N PRO A 73 -8.61 24.91 -4.72
CA PRO A 73 -8.82 24.82 -3.27
C PRO A 73 -8.21 23.53 -2.67
N VAL A 74 -7.67 23.66 -1.46
CA VAL A 74 -7.36 22.50 -0.62
C VAL A 74 -8.62 22.08 0.14
N LEU A 75 -9.20 20.96 -0.24
CA LEU A 75 -10.48 20.48 0.28
C LEU A 75 -10.37 19.87 1.68
N GLY A 76 -9.18 19.43 2.06
CA GLY A 76 -8.97 18.87 3.38
C GLY A 76 -7.59 18.29 3.61
N VAL A 77 -7.36 18.00 4.88
CA VAL A 77 -6.16 17.31 5.37
C VAL A 77 -6.60 16.03 6.06
N VAL A 78 -6.18 14.89 5.53
CA VAL A 78 -6.48 13.57 6.10
C VAL A 78 -5.36 13.21 7.06
N PRO A 79 -5.66 12.95 8.32
CA PRO A 79 -4.64 12.54 9.28
C PRO A 79 -4.10 11.15 8.92
N TRP A 80 -2.88 10.88 9.36
CA TRP A 80 -2.37 9.53 9.31
C TRP A 80 -3.21 8.63 10.23
N MET A 81 -3.67 7.54 9.71
CA MET A 81 -4.42 6.54 10.46
C MET A 81 -4.04 5.14 9.96
N ASP A 82 -4.01 4.20 10.89
CA ASP A 82 -3.92 2.79 10.54
C ASP A 82 -5.34 2.27 10.29
N VAL A 83 -5.67 2.11 9.04
CA VAL A 83 -7.03 1.70 8.63
C VAL A 83 -7.13 0.21 8.33
N GLY A 84 -6.04 -0.55 8.51
CA GLY A 84 -6.02 -1.98 8.21
C GLY A 84 -6.34 -2.32 6.75
N LEU A 85 -6.28 -1.32 5.85
CA LEU A 85 -6.51 -1.55 4.42
C LEU A 85 -5.27 -2.14 3.75
N GLU A 86 -5.53 -2.93 2.75
CA GLU A 86 -4.49 -3.55 1.94
C GLU A 86 -3.77 -2.51 1.09
N ASP A 87 -2.43 -2.58 1.08
CA ASP A 87 -1.62 -1.79 0.15
C ASP A 87 -1.57 -2.52 -1.19
N GLU A 88 -1.98 -1.88 -2.25
CA GLU A 88 -1.99 -2.45 -3.59
C GLU A 88 -0.56 -2.70 -4.12
N ASP A 89 0.39 -1.84 -3.78
CA ASP A 89 1.73 -1.81 -4.39
C ASP A 89 2.89 -2.27 -3.49
N SER A 90 2.68 -2.52 -2.18
CA SER A 90 3.78 -2.81 -1.25
C SER A 90 3.97 -4.29 -0.92
N VAL A 91 3.97 -5.13 -1.94
CA VAL A 91 4.19 -6.59 -1.81
C VAL A 91 5.49 -6.91 -1.08
N THR A 92 6.54 -6.11 -1.28
CA THR A 92 7.89 -6.41 -0.77
C THR A 92 8.05 -6.14 0.74
N GLU A 93 7.44 -5.08 1.26
CA GLU A 93 7.57 -4.72 2.68
C GLU A 93 6.68 -5.57 3.61
N ARG A 94 5.55 -6.05 3.12
CA ARG A 94 4.63 -6.91 3.90
C ARG A 94 5.19 -8.28 4.20
N PHE A 95 5.97 -8.84 3.30
CA PHE A 95 6.62 -10.14 3.53
C PHE A 95 7.64 -10.13 4.68
N SER A 96 8.03 -8.95 5.18
CA SER A 96 8.93 -8.80 6.31
C SER A 96 8.24 -8.51 7.63
N ARG A 97 6.92 -8.24 7.63
CA ARG A 97 6.17 -7.90 8.84
C ARG A 97 5.35 -9.11 9.34
N MET A 98 5.41 -9.33 10.65
CA MET A 98 4.42 -10.17 11.34
C MET A 98 3.09 -9.42 11.38
N MET A 99 2.00 -10.09 11.04
CA MET A 99 0.65 -9.56 11.09
C MET A 99 -0.13 -10.24 12.22
N GLY A 100 -0.90 -9.45 12.97
CA GLY A 100 -1.66 -9.95 14.12
C GLY A 100 -0.80 -10.16 15.38
N GLN A 101 -1.48 -10.49 16.47
CA GLN A 101 -0.85 -10.83 17.76
C GLN A 101 -1.59 -12.02 18.37
N GLY A 102 -0.87 -13.05 18.75
CA GLY A 102 -1.47 -14.23 19.34
C GLY A 102 -0.51 -15.37 19.54
N ASP A 103 -1.01 -16.43 20.16
CA ASP A 103 -0.26 -17.63 20.46
C ASP A 103 -0.23 -18.62 19.28
N LEU A 104 -1.23 -18.55 18.38
CA LEU A 104 -1.27 -19.38 17.18
C LEU A 104 -0.40 -18.75 16.06
N ASP A 105 0.73 -19.39 15.77
CA ASP A 105 1.70 -18.96 14.76
C ASP A 105 1.41 -19.61 13.41
N VAL A 106 0.91 -18.81 12.46
CA VAL A 106 0.60 -19.25 11.11
C VAL A 106 1.71 -18.81 10.16
N ALA A 107 2.43 -19.77 9.59
CA ALA A 107 3.45 -19.54 8.57
C ALA A 107 2.87 -19.73 7.18
N VAL A 108 2.79 -18.65 6.41
CA VAL A 108 2.46 -18.68 4.99
C VAL A 108 3.74 -18.79 4.18
N VAL A 109 3.88 -19.84 3.41
CA VAL A 109 5.08 -20.07 2.60
C VAL A 109 5.19 -19.00 1.52
N LYS A 110 6.29 -18.24 1.52
CA LYS A 110 6.53 -17.20 0.50
C LYS A 110 6.95 -17.84 -0.81
N LEU A 111 6.05 -17.82 -1.78
CA LEU A 111 6.34 -18.20 -3.16
C LEU A 111 6.80 -17.00 -3.99
N LYS A 112 7.59 -17.22 -5.05
CA LYS A 112 8.02 -16.16 -5.98
C LYS A 112 6.83 -15.56 -6.73
N HIS A 113 5.89 -16.41 -7.14
CA HIS A 113 4.72 -16.04 -7.92
C HIS A 113 3.43 -16.21 -7.12
N ILE A 114 3.48 -15.91 -5.82
CA ILE A 114 2.31 -15.99 -4.95
C ILE A 114 1.11 -15.26 -5.56
N SER A 115 -0.04 -15.89 -5.55
CA SER A 115 -1.31 -15.25 -5.89
C SER A 115 -2.12 -14.94 -4.63
N ASN A 116 -2.95 -13.88 -4.69
CA ASN A 116 -3.90 -13.53 -3.64
C ASN A 116 -3.26 -13.47 -2.24
N PHE A 117 -2.10 -12.83 -2.13
CA PHE A 117 -1.40 -12.66 -0.85
C PHE A 117 -2.25 -11.91 0.20
N THR A 118 -3.28 -11.21 -0.23
CA THR A 118 -4.24 -10.48 0.61
C THR A 118 -5.20 -11.38 1.38
N ASP A 119 -5.41 -12.63 0.93
CA ASP A 119 -6.33 -13.59 1.58
C ASP A 119 -5.97 -13.88 3.04
N PHE A 120 -4.70 -13.72 3.41
CA PHE A 120 -4.20 -13.99 4.77
C PHE A 120 -4.43 -12.85 5.76
N GLN A 121 -4.84 -11.67 5.29
CA GLN A 121 -5.14 -10.54 6.16
C GLN A 121 -6.35 -10.80 7.04
N SER A 122 -7.39 -11.39 6.50
CA SER A 122 -8.58 -11.76 7.27
C SER A 122 -8.25 -12.73 8.42
N LEU A 123 -7.28 -13.61 8.22
CA LEU A 123 -6.77 -14.52 9.24
C LEU A 123 -5.97 -13.76 10.32
N ALA A 124 -5.12 -12.82 9.91
CA ALA A 124 -4.33 -11.99 10.82
C ALA A 124 -5.16 -11.04 11.69
N LEU A 125 -6.39 -10.72 11.29
CA LEU A 125 -7.34 -9.91 12.06
C LEU A 125 -8.06 -10.72 13.16
N GLN A 126 -7.93 -12.07 13.17
CA GLN A 126 -8.56 -12.88 14.20
C GLN A 126 -7.81 -12.77 15.54
N PRO A 127 -8.53 -12.62 16.66
CA PRO A 127 -7.91 -12.62 17.98
C PRO A 127 -7.12 -13.92 18.21
N GLY A 128 -5.91 -13.79 18.75
CA GLY A 128 -5.07 -14.94 19.07
C GLY A 128 -4.28 -15.52 17.90
N VAL A 129 -4.39 -14.95 16.70
CA VAL A 129 -3.67 -15.41 15.50
C VAL A 129 -2.55 -14.44 15.12
N LYS A 130 -1.38 -15.01 14.87
CA LYS A 130 -0.21 -14.32 14.33
C LYS A 130 0.14 -14.93 12.97
N VAL A 131 0.15 -14.13 11.91
CA VAL A 131 0.47 -14.57 10.56
C VAL A 131 1.82 -13.99 10.13
N ARG A 132 2.67 -14.82 9.56
CA ARG A 132 3.96 -14.40 8.99
C ARG A 132 4.27 -15.15 7.71
N TYR A 133 5.10 -14.54 6.86
CA TYR A 133 5.58 -15.20 5.66
C TYR A 133 6.91 -15.90 5.94
N ALA A 134 6.95 -17.21 5.65
CA ALA A 134 8.13 -18.06 5.84
C ALA A 134 8.92 -18.22 4.52
N GLN A 135 10.23 -18.04 4.59
CA GLN A 135 11.15 -18.14 3.44
C GLN A 135 12.15 -19.30 3.59
N THR A 136 12.34 -19.78 4.80
CA THR A 136 13.31 -20.82 5.14
C THR A 136 12.63 -22.02 5.82
N SER A 137 13.23 -23.21 5.73
CA SER A 137 12.75 -24.41 6.40
C SER A 137 12.60 -24.21 7.91
N LYS A 138 13.57 -23.56 8.55
CA LYS A 138 13.54 -23.27 9.98
C LYS A 138 12.36 -22.39 10.42
N GLU A 139 11.93 -21.46 9.55
CA GLU A 139 10.74 -20.64 9.82
C GLU A 139 9.46 -21.44 9.71
N VAL A 140 9.42 -22.44 8.85
CA VAL A 140 8.27 -23.35 8.68
C VAL A 140 8.15 -24.34 9.84
N GLU A 141 9.25 -24.95 10.27
CA GLU A 141 9.31 -25.96 11.32
C GLU A 141 8.77 -25.49 12.68
N ASN A 142 8.83 -24.18 12.98
CA ASN A 142 8.39 -23.61 14.25
C ASN A 142 6.94 -23.08 14.22
N ALA A 143 6.21 -23.28 13.14
CA ALA A 143 4.84 -22.80 13.01
C ALA A 143 3.82 -23.82 13.56
N ASP A 144 2.74 -23.32 14.16
CA ASP A 144 1.60 -24.16 14.57
C ASP A 144 0.76 -24.58 13.36
N LEU A 145 0.70 -23.73 12.34
CA LEU A 145 0.00 -23.98 11.08
C LEU A 145 0.84 -23.48 9.91
N ILE A 146 0.99 -24.35 8.90
CA ILE A 146 1.65 -24.01 7.65
C ILE A 146 0.60 -23.84 6.55
N VAL A 147 0.67 -22.73 5.83
CA VAL A 147 -0.18 -22.49 4.66
C VAL A 147 0.69 -22.43 3.41
N LEU A 148 0.42 -23.32 2.47
CA LEU A 148 0.98 -23.25 1.11
C LEU A 148 0.00 -22.47 0.23
N PRO A 149 0.31 -21.22 -0.16
CA PRO A 149 -0.62 -20.38 -0.89
C PRO A 149 -0.74 -20.78 -2.36
N GLY A 150 -1.75 -20.26 -3.04
CA GLY A 150 -1.85 -20.34 -4.47
C GLY A 150 -0.71 -19.62 -5.20
N THR A 151 -0.41 -20.06 -6.42
CA THR A 151 0.66 -19.49 -7.23
C THR A 151 0.22 -19.30 -8.68
N LYS A 152 0.80 -18.31 -9.36
CA LYS A 152 0.64 -18.06 -10.79
C LYS A 152 1.56 -18.92 -11.66
N ASN A 153 2.56 -19.59 -11.05
CA ASN A 153 3.49 -20.48 -11.75
C ASN A 153 3.88 -21.68 -10.87
N THR A 154 3.02 -22.70 -10.87
CA THR A 154 3.12 -23.88 -9.99
C THR A 154 4.44 -24.64 -10.17
N ILE A 155 4.91 -24.81 -11.40
CA ILE A 155 6.12 -25.62 -11.68
C ILE A 155 7.36 -24.90 -11.16
N GLU A 156 7.52 -23.62 -11.46
CA GLU A 156 8.70 -22.85 -11.07
C GLU A 156 8.75 -22.67 -9.55
N ASP A 157 7.61 -22.39 -8.93
CA ASP A 157 7.54 -22.24 -7.48
C ASP A 157 7.79 -23.57 -6.75
N LEU A 158 7.35 -24.73 -7.30
CA LEU A 158 7.69 -26.04 -6.74
C LEU A 158 9.21 -26.32 -6.81
N ILE A 159 9.84 -25.98 -7.93
CA ILE A 159 11.30 -26.09 -8.07
C ILE A 159 12.02 -25.20 -7.05
N ASP A 160 11.54 -23.97 -6.88
CA ASP A 160 12.10 -23.03 -5.92
C ASP A 160 11.93 -23.54 -4.48
N LEU A 161 10.78 -24.07 -4.10
CA LEU A 161 10.53 -24.69 -2.79
C LEU A 161 11.52 -25.82 -2.50
N ARG A 162 11.75 -26.72 -3.47
CA ARG A 162 12.72 -27.80 -3.37
C ARG A 162 14.14 -27.32 -3.20
N ASN A 163 14.53 -26.32 -3.99
CA ASN A 163 15.87 -25.72 -3.89
C ASN A 163 16.14 -25.07 -2.53
N ARG A 164 15.09 -24.58 -1.87
CA ARG A 164 15.15 -23.99 -0.51
C ARG A 164 14.97 -25.04 0.61
N GLY A 165 14.69 -26.29 0.28
CA GLY A 165 14.42 -27.36 1.24
C GLY A 165 13.11 -27.21 2.00
N LEU A 166 12.18 -26.39 1.52
CA LEU A 166 10.91 -26.15 2.17
C LEU A 166 9.93 -27.30 2.01
N ASP A 167 10.01 -28.05 0.92
CA ASP A 167 9.19 -29.25 0.69
C ASP A 167 9.40 -30.31 1.77
N ALA A 168 10.63 -30.55 2.18
CA ALA A 168 10.96 -31.49 3.26
C ALA A 168 10.51 -31.00 4.65
N ALA A 169 10.45 -29.70 4.86
CA ALA A 169 10.02 -29.11 6.13
C ALA A 169 8.49 -29.05 6.27
N ILE A 170 7.74 -29.12 5.18
CA ILE A 170 6.27 -29.09 5.14
C ILE A 170 5.67 -30.48 5.36
N ILE A 171 6.39 -31.56 4.97
CA ILE A 171 5.95 -32.97 5.08
C ILE A 171 6.29 -33.52 6.44
#